data_0ec1cbc2c2fee5f37ebda88972ed400e
#
_entry.id   0ec1cbc2c2fee5f37ebda88972ed400e
#
_cell.length_a   1.000
_cell.length_b   1.000
_cell.length_c   1.000
_cell.angle_alpha   90.00
_cell.angle_beta   90.00
_cell.angle_gamma   90.00
#
_symmetry.space_group_name_H-M   'P 1'
#
loop_
_entity.id
_entity.type
_entity.pdbx_description
1 polymer ?
#
loop_
_entity_poly.entity_id
_entity_poly.type
_entity_poly.pdbx_seq_one_letter_code
_entity_poly.pdbx_strand_id
1 'polypeptide(L)'
;MTNEEFIKQHRNENPLSLALKKVPEGVDMQWCLRQIEGYNIAKKKLPEWSEKENIWFPPKLSMEQCSSEATAKYKQAITERLGNKVLIDLTGGFGIDFSYMAKNMETAYYVEQQEVLCNIASHNFPLMGLQNTKISNTTCEEFWKQYTADDTTAKTNRDKCLIYLDPARRNDRGEKVFSISDCTPDVTLLQDSLLEHSAYIMLKLSPMLDIVQARRILKGIAEIHVVSVKGECKELVFVMSKKADEPHYYCVNLETDEESFTSPLSATTEQADIADPVEIAEGAIIFEPNASIMKAGLQNAFAKWKNLRKLHPMSNLFLGNKPIENIPARQFVVEQTSDFQKANLKSFMQDIRQANLTIRNFPSTVDDLKKRLKIKDGGDIYLFATTLSDDTHVLIRCKKI
;
A
#
# COMPACT_ATOMS: atom_id res chain seq x y z
N MET A 1 29.50 18.52 24.84
CA MET A 1 28.75 18.36 23.58
C MET A 1 27.34 17.91 23.93
N THR A 2 26.31 18.58 23.38
CA THR A 2 24.94 18.14 23.61
C THR A 2 24.58 16.96 22.68
N ASN A 3 23.47 16.28 22.98
CA ASN A 3 22.95 15.21 22.12
C ASN A 3 22.62 15.73 20.70
N GLU A 4 22.02 16.93 20.61
CA GLU A 4 21.65 17.55 19.34
C GLU A 4 22.90 17.90 18.50
N GLU A 5 23.95 18.47 19.15
CA GLU A 5 25.22 18.75 18.48
C GLU A 5 25.85 17.47 17.93
N PHE A 6 25.84 16.38 18.73
CA PHE A 6 26.35 15.09 18.33
C PHE A 6 25.57 14.52 17.12
N ILE A 7 24.22 14.53 17.18
CA ILE A 7 23.39 14.05 16.08
C ILE A 7 23.63 14.86 14.81
N LYS A 8 23.65 16.20 14.92
CA LYS A 8 23.86 17.09 13.75
C LYS A 8 25.23 16.83 13.08
N GLN A 9 26.26 16.57 13.88
CA GLN A 9 27.62 16.27 13.37
C GLN A 9 27.69 14.88 12.70
N HIS A 10 26.97 13.88 13.23
CA HIS A 10 27.14 12.48 12.86
C HIS A 10 25.94 11.87 12.10
N ARG A 11 24.87 12.64 11.81
CA ARG A 11 23.61 12.11 11.24
C ARG A 11 23.73 11.37 9.90
N ASN A 12 24.82 11.58 9.17
CA ASN A 12 25.06 10.90 7.88
C ASN A 12 26.02 9.70 8.02
N GLU A 13 26.54 9.42 9.23
CA GLU A 13 27.41 8.28 9.48
C GLU A 13 26.60 6.99 9.74
N ASN A 14 27.28 5.86 9.62
CA ASN A 14 26.66 4.57 9.95
C ASN A 14 26.54 4.42 11.49
N PRO A 15 25.32 4.25 12.04
CA PRO A 15 25.09 4.10 13.48
C PRO A 15 25.92 2.98 14.12
N LEU A 16 26.14 1.85 13.41
CA LEU A 16 26.95 0.74 13.92
C LEU A 16 28.43 1.14 14.10
N SER A 17 28.96 1.94 13.19
CA SER A 17 30.34 2.44 13.31
C SER A 17 30.48 3.45 14.44
N LEU A 18 29.44 4.27 14.68
CA LEU A 18 29.41 5.21 15.79
C LEU A 18 29.33 4.52 17.14
N ALA A 19 28.58 3.43 17.25
CA ALA A 19 28.45 2.66 18.47
C ALA A 19 29.78 2.11 19.01
N LEU A 20 30.80 1.98 18.16
CA LEU A 20 32.13 1.51 18.53
C LEU A 20 33.10 2.64 18.96
N LYS A 21 32.67 3.92 18.81
CA LYS A 21 33.48 5.07 19.20
C LYS A 21 33.38 5.36 20.70
N LYS A 22 34.37 6.03 21.25
CA LYS A 22 34.32 6.50 22.65
C LYS A 22 33.18 7.52 22.78
N VAL A 23 32.35 7.32 23.83
CA VAL A 23 31.23 8.22 24.12
C VAL A 23 31.75 9.56 24.64
N PRO A 24 31.42 10.70 24.03
CA PRO A 24 31.77 12.01 24.54
C PRO A 24 31.04 12.29 25.88
N GLU A 25 31.65 13.08 26.73
CA GLU A 25 31.03 13.50 28.00
C GLU A 25 29.73 14.28 27.76
N GLY A 26 28.66 13.92 28.46
CA GLY A 26 27.33 14.55 28.35
C GLY A 26 26.47 14.08 27.19
N VAL A 27 26.89 13.05 26.45
CA VAL A 27 26.13 12.48 25.31
C VAL A 27 25.47 11.16 25.74
N ASP A 28 24.14 11.08 25.55
CA ASP A 28 23.41 9.80 25.57
C ASP A 28 23.57 9.12 24.20
N MET A 29 24.60 8.28 24.10
CA MET A 29 24.92 7.59 22.87
C MET A 29 23.78 6.73 22.36
N GLN A 30 23.06 6.04 23.26
CA GLN A 30 21.99 5.13 22.88
C GLN A 30 20.83 5.89 22.23
N TRP A 31 20.45 7.04 22.81
CA TRP A 31 19.45 7.93 22.26
C TRP A 31 19.91 8.53 20.90
N CYS A 32 21.15 9.04 20.85
CA CYS A 32 21.72 9.62 19.63
C CYS A 32 21.76 8.61 18.46
N LEU A 33 22.19 7.38 18.71
CA LEU A 33 22.22 6.34 17.67
C LEU A 33 20.82 6.03 17.13
N ARG A 34 19.82 5.97 18.01
CA ARG A 34 18.41 5.79 17.61
C ARG A 34 17.93 6.94 16.75
N GLN A 35 18.26 8.20 17.09
CA GLN A 35 17.88 9.37 16.29
C GLN A 35 18.57 9.37 14.92
N ILE A 36 19.86 9.00 14.85
CA ILE A 36 20.59 8.91 13.58
C ILE A 36 20.04 7.78 12.71
N GLU A 37 19.72 6.62 13.27
CA GLU A 37 19.08 5.51 12.53
C GLU A 37 17.71 5.92 12.01
N GLY A 38 16.88 6.55 12.86
CA GLY A 38 15.57 7.07 12.48
C GLY A 38 15.64 8.10 11.35
N TYR A 39 16.58 9.05 11.42
CA TYR A 39 16.84 10.03 10.38
C TYR A 39 17.24 9.36 9.04
N ASN A 40 18.10 8.35 9.08
CA ASN A 40 18.53 7.64 7.87
C ASN A 40 17.39 6.88 7.19
N ILE A 41 16.43 6.34 7.96
CA ILE A 41 15.19 5.74 7.43
C ILE A 41 14.28 6.84 6.87
N ALA A 42 14.12 7.95 7.61
CA ALA A 42 13.23 9.05 7.25
C ALA A 42 13.63 9.70 5.93
N LYS A 43 14.92 9.88 5.65
CA LYS A 43 15.40 10.42 4.35
C LYS A 43 14.81 9.75 3.13
N LYS A 44 14.47 8.47 3.22
CA LYS A 44 13.90 7.68 2.11
C LYS A 44 12.38 7.55 2.20
N LYS A 45 11.88 7.42 3.43
CA LYS A 45 10.48 7.05 3.69
C LYS A 45 9.61 8.26 3.98
N LEU A 46 10.17 9.31 4.59
CA LEU A 46 9.52 10.50 5.13
C LEU A 46 10.34 11.76 4.84
N PRO A 47 10.59 12.14 3.57
CA PRO A 47 11.45 13.26 3.19
C PRO A 47 11.12 14.56 3.93
N GLU A 48 9.85 15.00 3.97
CA GLU A 48 9.43 16.24 4.66
C GLU A 48 9.76 16.21 6.16
N TRP A 49 9.68 15.07 6.81
CA TRP A 49 10.04 14.91 8.21
C TRP A 49 11.56 14.99 8.42
N SER A 50 12.34 14.43 7.49
CA SER A 50 13.81 14.48 7.55
C SER A 50 14.40 15.88 7.32
N GLU A 51 13.66 16.76 6.67
CA GLU A 51 14.05 18.16 6.43
C GLU A 51 13.78 19.06 7.65
N LYS A 52 12.94 18.63 8.58
CA LYS A 52 12.67 19.39 9.81
C LYS A 52 13.78 19.18 10.83
N GLU A 53 14.24 20.27 11.42
CA GLU A 53 15.19 20.19 12.52
C GLU A 53 14.52 19.72 13.82
N ASN A 54 15.27 19.05 14.67
CA ASN A 54 14.88 18.61 16.00
C ASN A 54 13.71 17.61 16.05
N ILE A 55 13.40 16.90 14.97
CA ILE A 55 12.44 15.79 15.01
C ILE A 55 12.99 14.64 15.86
N TRP A 56 12.15 14.10 16.70
CA TRP A 56 12.43 12.87 17.46
C TRP A 56 11.91 11.66 16.72
N PHE A 57 12.77 10.67 16.53
CA PHE A 57 12.41 9.42 15.88
C PHE A 57 12.21 8.31 16.93
N PRO A 58 11.16 7.48 16.76
CA PRO A 58 10.88 6.36 17.64
C PRO A 58 11.87 5.20 17.42
N PRO A 59 11.75 4.11 18.21
CA PRO A 59 12.51 2.89 17.96
C PRO A 59 12.34 2.39 16.53
N LYS A 60 13.37 1.71 16.00
CA LYS A 60 13.46 1.22 14.62
C LYS A 60 12.21 0.50 14.14
N LEU A 61 11.63 -0.38 14.96
CA LEU A 61 10.43 -1.13 14.60
C LEU A 61 9.27 -0.20 14.22
N SER A 62 9.03 0.86 15.02
CA SER A 62 7.98 1.84 14.72
C SER A 62 8.29 2.63 13.44
N MET A 63 9.57 2.90 13.14
CA MET A 63 9.99 3.51 11.88
C MET A 63 9.75 2.61 10.66
N GLU A 64 9.98 1.31 10.81
CA GLU A 64 9.75 0.33 9.74
C GLU A 64 8.26 0.12 9.46
N GLN A 65 7.44 0.11 10.51
CA GLN A 65 6.00 -0.16 10.43
C GLN A 65 5.16 1.06 10.05
N CYS A 66 5.61 2.30 10.28
CA CYS A 66 4.83 3.48 9.93
C CYS A 66 4.60 3.60 8.42
N SER A 67 3.60 4.34 8.03
CA SER A 67 3.31 4.67 6.62
C SER A 67 4.49 5.42 5.97
N SER A 68 4.61 5.29 4.65
CA SER A 68 5.46 6.19 3.86
C SER A 68 4.79 7.56 3.70
N GLU A 69 5.56 8.58 3.39
CA GLU A 69 5.05 9.91 3.10
C GLU A 69 4.02 9.90 1.96
N ALA A 70 4.30 9.13 0.89
CA ALA A 70 3.39 9.02 -0.24
C ALA A 70 2.02 8.45 0.16
N THR A 71 1.98 7.38 0.98
CA THR A 71 0.73 6.79 1.43
C THR A 71 0.00 7.65 2.46
N ALA A 72 0.74 8.41 3.30
CA ALA A 72 0.15 9.36 4.24
C ALA A 72 -0.48 10.56 3.51
N LYS A 73 0.18 11.11 2.50
CA LYS A 73 -0.38 12.16 1.61
C LYS A 73 -1.61 11.68 0.85
N TYR A 74 -1.63 10.43 0.43
CA TYR A 74 -2.82 9.84 -0.21
C TYR A 74 -4.01 9.80 0.75
N LYS A 75 -3.82 9.39 2.01
CA LYS A 75 -4.87 9.43 3.06
C LYS A 75 -5.30 10.85 3.38
N GLN A 76 -4.37 11.81 3.39
CA GLN A 76 -4.71 13.24 3.49
C GLN A 76 -5.67 13.66 2.36
N ALA A 77 -5.38 13.31 1.11
CA ALA A 77 -6.23 13.65 -0.03
C ALA A 77 -7.64 13.04 0.08
N ILE A 78 -7.76 11.79 0.58
CA ILE A 78 -9.07 11.21 0.90
C ILE A 78 -9.79 12.05 1.95
N THR A 79 -9.12 12.42 3.02
CA THR A 79 -9.68 13.21 4.13
C THR A 79 -10.17 14.59 3.67
N GLU A 80 -9.41 15.26 2.81
CA GLU A 80 -9.78 16.55 2.22
C GLU A 80 -11.02 16.43 1.33
N ARG A 81 -11.11 15.38 0.52
CA ARG A 81 -12.27 15.10 -0.33
C ARG A 81 -13.54 14.81 0.49
N LEU A 82 -13.40 14.08 1.60
CA LEU A 82 -14.52 13.80 2.51
C LEU A 82 -15.01 15.04 3.27
N GLY A 83 -14.19 16.09 3.39
CA GLY A 83 -14.58 17.39 3.95
C GLY A 83 -14.79 17.40 5.46
N ASN A 84 -14.27 16.41 6.19
CA ASN A 84 -14.38 16.32 7.64
C ASN A 84 -13.61 17.45 8.34
N LYS A 85 -14.06 17.79 9.56
CA LYS A 85 -13.50 18.87 10.38
C LYS A 85 -12.87 18.38 11.68
N VAL A 86 -13.24 17.17 12.11
CA VAL A 86 -12.73 16.52 13.31
C VAL A 86 -12.10 15.20 12.90
N LEU A 87 -10.87 14.98 13.30
CA LEU A 87 -10.15 13.70 13.15
C LEU A 87 -10.00 13.04 14.52
N ILE A 88 -10.28 11.74 14.61
CA ILE A 88 -9.97 10.92 15.77
C ILE A 88 -9.13 9.73 15.27
N ASP A 89 -7.84 9.76 15.52
CA ASP A 89 -6.96 8.63 15.27
C ASP A 89 -6.87 7.78 16.55
N LEU A 90 -7.48 6.60 16.51
CA LEU A 90 -7.55 5.67 17.65
C LEU A 90 -6.33 4.74 17.77
N THR A 91 -5.36 4.88 16.85
CA THR A 91 -4.17 4.00 16.73
C THR A 91 -2.94 4.80 16.34
N GLY A 92 -2.68 5.88 17.04
CA GLY A 92 -1.73 6.95 16.66
C GLY A 92 -0.33 6.52 16.20
N GLY A 93 0.27 5.53 16.84
CA GLY A 93 1.60 5.02 16.49
C GLY A 93 2.68 6.10 16.46
N PHE A 94 3.51 6.15 15.43
CA PHE A 94 4.48 7.24 15.27
C PHE A 94 3.80 8.57 14.84
N GLY A 95 2.54 8.55 14.42
CA GLY A 95 1.80 9.76 14.07
C GLY A 95 2.00 10.26 12.64
N ILE A 96 2.57 9.46 11.73
CA ILE A 96 2.80 9.87 10.34
C ILE A 96 1.46 10.12 9.63
N ASP A 97 0.57 9.13 9.58
CA ASP A 97 -0.74 9.28 8.94
C ASP A 97 -1.54 10.40 9.59
N PHE A 98 -1.56 10.43 10.93
CA PHE A 98 -2.20 11.49 11.70
C PHE A 98 -1.71 12.87 11.29
N SER A 99 -0.40 13.08 11.20
CA SER A 99 0.20 14.38 10.94
C SER A 99 -0.21 14.98 9.59
N TYR A 100 -0.42 14.15 8.57
CA TYR A 100 -0.88 14.59 7.26
C TYR A 100 -2.40 14.84 7.26
N MET A 101 -3.19 13.92 7.83
CA MET A 101 -4.64 14.06 7.88
C MET A 101 -5.11 15.22 8.77
N ALA A 102 -4.38 15.53 9.85
CA ALA A 102 -4.73 16.57 10.80
C ALA A 102 -4.51 18.01 10.29
N LYS A 103 -3.73 18.22 9.20
CA LYS A 103 -3.35 19.55 8.71
C LYS A 103 -4.53 20.51 8.50
N ASN A 104 -5.66 19.99 7.99
CA ASN A 104 -6.83 20.78 7.63
C ASN A 104 -8.03 20.56 8.56
N MET A 105 -7.81 19.94 9.72
CA MET A 105 -8.85 19.71 10.73
C MET A 105 -9.00 20.90 11.67
N GLU A 106 -10.22 21.14 12.12
CA GLU A 106 -10.50 22.11 13.21
C GLU A 106 -10.02 21.56 14.55
N THR A 107 -10.16 20.24 14.76
CA THR A 107 -9.71 19.52 15.96
C THR A 107 -9.26 18.12 15.56
N ALA A 108 -8.11 17.68 16.09
CA ALA A 108 -7.61 16.34 15.86
C ALA A 108 -7.22 15.68 17.18
N TYR A 109 -7.75 14.47 17.43
CA TYR A 109 -7.46 13.64 18.59
C TYR A 109 -6.50 12.54 18.17
N TYR A 110 -5.35 12.47 18.82
CA TYR A 110 -4.35 11.42 18.68
C TYR A 110 -4.38 10.54 19.91
N VAL A 111 -4.68 9.25 19.72
CA VAL A 111 -4.80 8.28 20.82
C VAL A 111 -3.75 7.18 20.63
N GLU A 112 -2.92 7.00 21.62
CA GLU A 112 -1.83 5.99 21.60
C GLU A 112 -1.56 5.47 23.03
N GLN A 113 -1.46 4.15 23.18
CA GLN A 113 -1.25 3.52 24.47
C GLN A 113 0.21 3.59 24.97
N GLN A 114 1.18 3.70 24.04
CA GLN A 114 2.59 3.75 24.36
C GLN A 114 3.01 5.18 24.72
N GLU A 115 3.33 5.43 25.98
CA GLU A 115 3.76 6.72 26.49
C GLU A 115 4.95 7.32 25.71
N VAL A 116 5.89 6.47 25.30
CA VAL A 116 7.06 6.91 24.51
C VAL A 116 6.63 7.53 23.19
N LEU A 117 5.63 6.97 22.50
CA LEU A 117 5.11 7.50 21.24
C LEU A 117 4.30 8.78 21.47
N CYS A 118 3.53 8.86 22.56
CA CYS A 118 2.83 10.10 22.94
C CYS A 118 3.81 11.24 23.23
N ASN A 119 4.92 10.97 23.90
CA ASN A 119 5.96 11.96 24.18
C ASN A 119 6.64 12.44 22.87
N ILE A 120 6.92 11.54 21.95
CA ILE A 120 7.47 11.86 20.62
C ILE A 120 6.46 12.69 19.82
N ALA A 121 5.19 12.33 19.82
CA ALA A 121 4.11 13.06 19.15
C ALA A 121 3.97 14.47 19.73
N SER A 122 3.97 14.61 21.06
CA SER A 122 3.90 15.91 21.75
C SER A 122 5.05 16.85 21.38
N HIS A 123 6.24 16.30 21.14
CA HIS A 123 7.40 17.05 20.69
C HIS A 123 7.31 17.40 19.19
N ASN A 124 6.96 16.44 18.35
CA ASN A 124 7.03 16.58 16.89
C ASN A 124 5.88 17.37 16.30
N PHE A 125 4.65 17.22 16.80
CA PHE A 125 3.46 17.84 16.16
C PHE A 125 3.53 19.36 16.08
N PRO A 126 3.98 20.09 17.12
CA PRO A 126 4.20 21.53 17.00
C PRO A 126 5.24 21.91 15.91
N LEU A 127 6.32 21.11 15.77
CA LEU A 127 7.35 21.32 14.74
C LEU A 127 6.79 21.08 13.31
N MET A 128 5.78 20.21 13.21
CA MET A 128 5.04 19.93 11.96
C MET A 128 3.89 20.93 11.71
N GLY A 129 3.71 21.94 12.59
CA GLY A 129 2.67 22.96 12.47
C GLY A 129 1.29 22.53 12.95
N LEU A 130 1.17 21.42 13.66
CA LEU A 130 -0.10 20.89 14.18
C LEU A 130 -0.38 21.46 15.57
N GLN A 131 -1.14 22.54 15.65
CA GLN A 131 -1.49 23.21 16.92
C GLN A 131 -2.89 22.86 17.43
N ASN A 132 -3.69 22.20 16.61
CA ASN A 132 -5.09 21.83 16.90
C ASN A 132 -5.21 20.39 17.41
N THR A 133 -4.14 19.80 17.90
CA THR A 133 -4.07 18.40 18.30
C THR A 133 -4.28 18.21 19.80
N LYS A 134 -5.00 17.15 20.15
CA LYS A 134 -5.18 16.67 21.51
C LYS A 134 -4.62 15.26 21.62
N ILE A 135 -3.57 15.10 22.43
CA ILE A 135 -2.89 13.81 22.63
C ILE A 135 -3.45 13.14 23.86
N SER A 136 -3.82 11.87 23.72
CA SER A 136 -4.34 11.03 24.81
C SER A 136 -3.51 9.76 24.93
N ASN A 137 -2.82 9.59 26.04
CA ASN A 137 -2.09 8.36 26.34
C ASN A 137 -3.02 7.35 27.02
N THR A 138 -3.72 6.57 26.21
CA THR A 138 -4.69 5.58 26.68
C THR A 138 -4.96 4.56 25.57
N THR A 139 -5.70 3.50 25.87
CA THR A 139 -6.14 2.54 24.86
C THR A 139 -7.27 3.10 23.97
N CYS A 140 -7.43 2.54 22.79
CA CYS A 140 -8.53 2.87 21.88
C CYS A 140 -9.89 2.72 22.58
N GLU A 141 -10.11 1.60 23.28
CA GLU A 141 -11.36 1.24 23.93
C GLU A 141 -11.71 2.20 25.09
N GLU A 142 -10.71 2.54 25.90
CA GLU A 142 -10.90 3.48 27.02
C GLU A 142 -11.19 4.88 26.54
N PHE A 143 -10.42 5.38 25.56
CA PHE A 143 -10.68 6.69 24.95
C PHE A 143 -12.07 6.74 24.36
N TRP A 144 -12.45 5.73 23.56
CA TRP A 144 -13.73 5.69 22.87
C TRP A 144 -14.91 5.67 23.85
N LYS A 145 -14.80 4.90 24.93
CA LYS A 145 -15.79 4.87 26.01
C LYS A 145 -15.95 6.25 26.67
N GLN A 146 -14.86 6.95 26.94
CA GLN A 146 -14.92 8.30 27.53
C GLN A 146 -15.46 9.33 26.56
N TYR A 147 -15.03 9.29 25.29
CA TYR A 147 -15.48 10.20 24.25
C TYR A 147 -17.00 10.10 24.00
N THR A 148 -17.53 8.88 23.93
CA THR A 148 -18.97 8.65 23.72
C THR A 148 -19.82 8.91 24.96
N ALA A 149 -19.24 8.85 26.16
CA ALA A 149 -19.93 9.23 27.40
C ALA A 149 -20.18 10.76 27.48
N ASP A 150 -19.34 11.59 26.85
CA ASP A 150 -19.60 13.00 26.62
C ASP A 150 -20.54 13.19 25.42
N ASP A 151 -21.82 12.90 25.65
CA ASP A 151 -22.87 12.92 24.65
C ASP A 151 -22.97 14.25 23.88
N THR A 152 -22.60 15.36 24.52
CA THR A 152 -22.63 16.69 23.89
C THR A 152 -21.56 16.83 22.84
N THR A 153 -20.31 16.50 23.16
CA THR A 153 -19.17 16.55 22.22
C THR A 153 -19.33 15.53 21.10
N ALA A 154 -19.69 14.28 21.44
CA ALA A 154 -19.88 13.21 20.47
C ALA A 154 -20.99 13.54 19.45
N LYS A 155 -22.16 14.02 19.89
CA LYS A 155 -23.27 14.44 19.02
C LYS A 155 -22.91 15.64 18.14
N THR A 156 -22.25 16.65 18.71
CA THR A 156 -21.86 17.87 17.97
C THR A 156 -20.88 17.56 16.84
N ASN A 157 -19.99 16.59 17.04
CA ASN A 157 -18.95 16.24 16.08
C ASN A 157 -19.38 15.17 15.07
N ARG A 158 -20.44 14.42 15.32
CA ARG A 158 -20.84 13.22 14.56
C ARG A 158 -20.79 13.39 13.05
N ASP A 159 -21.49 14.40 12.51
CA ASP A 159 -21.63 14.58 11.06
C ASP A 159 -20.38 15.18 10.38
N LYS A 160 -19.36 15.53 11.14
CA LYS A 160 -18.10 16.10 10.66
C LYS A 160 -16.86 15.35 11.13
N CYS A 161 -17.06 14.22 11.82
CA CYS A 161 -15.99 13.41 12.37
C CYS A 161 -15.55 12.32 11.40
N LEU A 162 -14.24 12.22 11.21
CA LEU A 162 -13.56 11.07 10.62
C LEU A 162 -12.81 10.32 11.72
N ILE A 163 -13.07 9.03 11.87
CA ILE A 163 -12.31 8.13 12.74
C ILE A 163 -11.30 7.39 11.87
N TYR A 164 -10.04 7.38 12.29
CA TYR A 164 -8.98 6.62 11.65
C TYR A 164 -8.52 5.47 12.55
N LEU A 165 -8.27 4.31 11.93
CA LEU A 165 -7.69 3.12 12.58
C LEU A 165 -6.67 2.46 11.65
N ASP A 166 -5.52 2.12 12.22
CA ASP A 166 -4.49 1.23 11.67
C ASP A 166 -4.19 0.12 12.69
N PRO A 167 -5.12 -0.86 12.85
CA PRO A 167 -5.01 -1.84 13.92
C PRO A 167 -3.80 -2.75 13.70
N ALA A 168 -3.00 -2.89 14.76
CA ALA A 168 -1.85 -3.78 14.76
C ALA A 168 -2.29 -5.25 14.77
N ARG A 169 -1.52 -6.11 14.12
CA ARG A 169 -1.77 -7.55 14.20
C ARG A 169 -1.48 -8.04 15.59
N ARG A 170 -2.41 -8.80 16.18
CA ARG A 170 -2.11 -9.53 17.41
C ARG A 170 -1.16 -10.67 17.06
N ASN A 171 0.11 -10.59 17.44
CA ASN A 171 0.87 -11.83 17.57
C ASN A 171 2.20 -11.65 18.33
N ASP A 172 2.23 -12.14 19.56
CA ASP A 172 3.46 -12.40 20.32
C ASP A 172 4.23 -13.62 19.76
N ARG A 173 3.70 -14.34 18.79
CA ARG A 173 4.26 -15.59 18.25
C ARG A 173 4.68 -15.57 16.78
N GLY A 174 4.57 -14.43 16.07
CA GLY A 174 5.05 -14.31 14.68
C GLY A 174 4.26 -15.08 13.62
N GLU A 175 3.09 -15.65 13.94
CA GLU A 175 2.24 -16.34 12.97
C GLU A 175 1.51 -15.35 12.05
N LYS A 176 1.31 -15.72 10.79
CA LYS A 176 0.60 -14.89 9.81
C LYS A 176 -0.88 -14.83 10.16
N VAL A 177 -1.31 -13.68 10.68
CA VAL A 177 -2.71 -13.40 10.97
C VAL A 177 -3.44 -13.02 9.69
N PHE A 178 -4.57 -13.67 9.41
CA PHE A 178 -5.33 -13.49 8.16
C PHE A 178 -6.71 -12.89 8.37
N SER A 179 -7.15 -12.66 9.63
CA SER A 179 -8.48 -12.12 9.94
C SER A 179 -8.41 -10.71 10.56
N ILE A 180 -9.43 -9.89 10.27
CA ILE A 180 -9.58 -8.55 10.88
C ILE A 180 -9.83 -8.68 12.40
N SER A 181 -10.53 -9.73 12.84
CA SER A 181 -10.78 -10.01 14.26
C SER A 181 -9.54 -10.31 15.08
N ASP A 182 -8.42 -10.64 14.40
CA ASP A 182 -7.14 -10.92 15.05
C ASP A 182 -6.27 -9.67 15.21
N CYS A 183 -6.78 -8.49 14.87
CA CYS A 183 -6.09 -7.21 15.02
C CYS A 183 -6.41 -6.58 16.38
N THR A 184 -5.57 -5.63 16.80
CA THR A 184 -5.77 -4.81 18.01
C THR A 184 -5.71 -3.33 17.60
N PRO A 185 -6.76 -2.54 17.87
CA PRO A 185 -8.09 -2.93 18.39
C PRO A 185 -8.87 -3.83 17.42
N ASP A 186 -9.80 -4.65 17.98
CA ASP A 186 -10.71 -5.45 17.17
C ASP A 186 -11.83 -4.57 16.61
N VAL A 187 -11.68 -4.15 15.36
CA VAL A 187 -12.64 -3.27 14.68
C VAL A 187 -14.02 -3.92 14.54
N THR A 188 -14.11 -5.24 14.51
CA THR A 188 -15.39 -5.95 14.35
C THR A 188 -16.31 -5.74 15.55
N LEU A 189 -15.75 -5.55 16.74
CA LEU A 189 -16.48 -5.24 17.97
C LEU A 189 -16.83 -3.76 18.10
N LEU A 190 -16.05 -2.87 17.48
CA LEU A 190 -16.19 -1.43 17.62
C LEU A 190 -17.02 -0.79 16.51
N GLN A 191 -17.07 -1.38 15.32
CA GLN A 191 -17.58 -0.74 14.10
C GLN A 191 -18.99 -0.16 14.22
N ASP A 192 -19.91 -0.81 14.94
CA ASP A 192 -21.28 -0.32 15.11
C ASP A 192 -21.31 0.99 15.87
N SER A 193 -20.58 1.05 17.00
CA SER A 193 -20.49 2.27 17.80
C SER A 193 -19.71 3.38 17.06
N LEU A 194 -18.63 3.03 16.36
CA LEU A 194 -17.85 3.99 15.57
C LEU A 194 -18.72 4.61 14.44
N LEU A 195 -19.46 3.78 13.69
CA LEU A 195 -20.39 4.24 12.65
C LEU A 195 -21.52 5.09 13.23
N GLU A 196 -21.92 4.85 14.48
CA GLU A 196 -22.96 5.63 15.14
C GLU A 196 -22.53 7.07 15.42
N HIS A 197 -21.27 7.28 15.76
CA HIS A 197 -20.75 8.55 16.26
C HIS A 197 -19.80 9.26 15.28
N SER A 198 -19.75 8.84 14.01
CA SER A 198 -18.92 9.48 12.99
C SER A 198 -19.64 9.59 11.64
N ALA A 199 -19.19 10.52 10.80
CA ALA A 199 -19.58 10.59 9.41
C ALA A 199 -18.89 9.48 8.60
N TYR A 200 -17.61 9.27 8.88
CA TYR A 200 -16.79 8.27 8.20
C TYR A 200 -15.82 7.58 9.17
N ILE A 201 -15.51 6.31 8.86
CA ILE A 201 -14.41 5.58 9.43
C ILE A 201 -13.43 5.28 8.27
N MET A 202 -12.17 5.60 8.45
CA MET A 202 -11.09 5.20 7.55
C MET A 202 -10.26 4.12 8.24
N LEU A 203 -10.34 2.89 7.72
CA LEU A 203 -9.66 1.72 8.26
C LEU A 203 -8.51 1.30 7.33
N LYS A 204 -7.27 1.40 7.79
CA LYS A 204 -6.10 0.90 7.07
C LYS A 204 -5.84 -0.55 7.44
N LEU A 205 -5.64 -1.40 6.44
CA LEU A 205 -5.36 -2.82 6.60
C LEU A 205 -4.15 -3.23 5.76
N SER A 206 -3.53 -4.34 6.19
CA SER A 206 -2.43 -4.95 5.46
C SER A 206 -2.84 -5.38 4.05
N PRO A 207 -1.98 -5.21 3.03
CA PRO A 207 -2.23 -5.71 1.68
C PRO A 207 -2.32 -7.24 1.60
N MET A 208 -1.92 -7.95 2.65
CA MET A 208 -2.05 -9.42 2.72
C MET A 208 -3.46 -9.89 3.02
N LEU A 209 -4.34 -9.02 3.57
CA LEU A 209 -5.72 -9.37 3.86
C LEU A 209 -6.53 -9.60 2.57
N ASP A 210 -7.46 -10.57 2.64
CA ASP A 210 -8.40 -10.84 1.55
C ASP A 210 -9.52 -9.79 1.57
N ILE A 211 -9.64 -9.03 0.47
CA ILE A 211 -10.66 -7.98 0.32
C ILE A 211 -12.08 -8.57 0.36
N VAL A 212 -12.28 -9.76 -0.23
CA VAL A 212 -13.60 -10.40 -0.25
C VAL A 212 -14.02 -10.80 1.17
N GLN A 213 -13.09 -11.34 1.95
CA GLN A 213 -13.34 -11.66 3.35
C GLN A 213 -13.59 -10.39 4.18
N ALA A 214 -12.78 -9.35 3.99
CA ALA A 214 -12.95 -8.07 4.68
C ALA A 214 -14.35 -7.48 4.43
N ARG A 215 -14.82 -7.51 3.19
CA ARG A 215 -16.16 -7.05 2.80
C ARG A 215 -17.33 -7.81 3.43
N ARG A 216 -17.12 -9.06 3.82
CA ARG A 216 -18.16 -9.85 4.52
C ARG A 216 -18.28 -9.49 5.99
N ILE A 217 -17.22 -8.93 6.57
CA ILE A 217 -17.11 -8.62 8.00
C ILE A 217 -17.39 -7.14 8.28
N LEU A 218 -16.88 -6.25 7.43
CA LEU A 218 -17.03 -4.81 7.61
C LEU A 218 -18.38 -4.31 7.13
N LYS A 219 -18.97 -3.36 7.87
CA LYS A 219 -20.28 -2.76 7.60
C LYS A 219 -20.11 -1.37 6.98
N GLY A 220 -21.07 -0.96 6.15
CA GLY A 220 -21.14 0.41 5.63
C GLY A 220 -19.95 0.81 4.76
N ILE A 221 -19.35 -0.12 4.03
CA ILE A 221 -18.23 0.19 3.14
C ILE A 221 -18.73 1.08 2.00
N ALA A 222 -18.16 2.27 1.88
CA ALA A 222 -18.38 3.21 0.79
C ALA A 222 -17.27 3.14 -0.26
N GLU A 223 -16.01 3.00 0.20
CA GLU A 223 -14.85 2.99 -0.68
C GLU A 223 -13.83 1.95 -0.24
N ILE A 224 -13.15 1.36 -1.23
CA ILE A 224 -12.05 0.41 -1.05
C ILE A 224 -10.87 0.91 -1.87
N HIS A 225 -9.86 1.44 -1.20
CA HIS A 225 -8.63 1.89 -1.85
C HIS A 225 -7.59 0.80 -1.78
N VAL A 226 -7.09 0.38 -2.94
CA VAL A 226 -5.95 -0.53 -3.06
C VAL A 226 -4.75 0.30 -3.46
N VAL A 227 -3.86 0.55 -2.49
CA VAL A 227 -2.77 1.50 -2.63
C VAL A 227 -1.46 0.79 -2.89
N SER A 228 -0.90 1.01 -4.07
CA SER A 228 0.45 0.58 -4.45
C SER A 228 1.40 1.77 -4.51
N VAL A 229 2.68 1.52 -4.31
CA VAL A 229 3.76 2.48 -4.51
C VAL A 229 4.80 1.82 -5.40
N LYS A 230 5.11 2.42 -6.57
CA LYS A 230 6.06 1.86 -7.55
C LYS A 230 5.78 0.40 -7.91
N GLY A 231 4.51 0.05 -8.08
CA GLY A 231 4.08 -1.29 -8.49
C GLY A 231 3.98 -2.33 -7.37
N GLU A 232 4.21 -1.97 -6.11
CA GLU A 232 4.04 -2.86 -4.96
C GLU A 232 2.86 -2.44 -4.10
N CYS A 233 1.89 -3.34 -3.88
CA CYS A 233 0.73 -3.07 -3.03
C CYS A 233 1.17 -2.91 -1.57
N LYS A 234 0.94 -1.73 -0.98
CA LYS A 234 1.41 -1.35 0.37
C LYS A 234 0.34 -1.41 1.43
N GLU A 235 -0.88 -1.01 1.10
CA GLU A 235 -1.98 -0.97 2.05
C GLU A 235 -3.34 -1.08 1.36
N LEU A 236 -4.34 -1.49 2.12
CA LEU A 236 -5.76 -1.39 1.80
C LEU A 236 -6.37 -0.34 2.73
N VAL A 237 -7.15 0.59 2.18
CA VAL A 237 -7.88 1.58 2.98
C VAL A 237 -9.37 1.43 2.69
N PHE A 238 -10.15 1.13 3.72
CA PHE A 238 -11.60 1.07 3.65
C PHE A 238 -12.18 2.34 4.24
N VAL A 239 -13.02 3.03 3.46
CA VAL A 239 -13.83 4.15 3.97
C VAL A 239 -15.24 3.62 4.20
N MET A 240 -15.71 3.74 5.43
CA MET A 240 -17.00 3.23 5.88
C MET A 240 -17.91 4.37 6.33
N SER A 241 -19.21 4.29 6.03
CA SER A 241 -20.22 5.27 6.42
C SER A 241 -21.60 4.60 6.56
N LYS A 242 -22.45 5.09 7.46
CA LYS A 242 -23.85 4.65 7.53
C LYS A 242 -24.67 4.96 6.26
N LYS A 243 -24.23 5.96 5.50
CA LYS A 243 -24.91 6.45 4.29
C LYS A 243 -24.28 5.87 3.02
N ALA A 244 -23.53 4.78 3.14
CA ALA A 244 -22.87 4.17 1.98
C ALA A 244 -23.89 3.57 1.01
N ASP A 245 -23.76 3.95 -0.26
CA ASP A 245 -24.41 3.30 -1.39
C ASP A 245 -23.52 2.13 -1.89
N GLU A 246 -23.56 1.83 -3.20
CA GLU A 246 -22.67 0.82 -3.78
C GLU A 246 -21.19 1.21 -3.57
N PRO A 247 -20.37 0.33 -2.98
CA PRO A 247 -18.95 0.60 -2.78
C PRO A 247 -18.20 0.83 -4.09
N HIS A 248 -17.23 1.76 -4.06
CA HIS A 248 -16.32 2.01 -5.17
C HIS A 248 -14.91 1.59 -4.82
N TYR A 249 -14.23 0.95 -5.79
CA TYR A 249 -12.80 0.70 -5.73
C TYR A 249 -12.00 1.87 -6.29
N TYR A 250 -10.88 2.15 -5.64
CA TYR A 250 -9.85 3.08 -6.08
C TYR A 250 -8.52 2.34 -6.13
N CYS A 251 -8.07 2.00 -7.32
CA CYS A 251 -6.78 1.35 -7.54
C CYS A 251 -5.75 2.39 -7.94
N VAL A 252 -4.75 2.62 -7.09
CA VAL A 252 -3.74 3.65 -7.30
C VAL A 252 -2.33 3.07 -7.23
N ASN A 253 -1.41 3.67 -7.99
CA ASN A 253 0.01 3.34 -7.94
C ASN A 253 0.81 4.64 -7.77
N LEU A 254 1.10 4.98 -6.53
CA LEU A 254 1.76 6.22 -6.14
C LEU A 254 3.22 6.24 -6.60
N GLU A 255 3.78 7.45 -6.76
CA GLU A 255 5.14 7.69 -7.24
C GLU A 255 5.39 7.07 -8.63
N THR A 256 4.37 7.09 -9.48
CA THR A 256 4.42 6.73 -10.91
C THR A 256 3.55 7.71 -11.70
N ASP A 257 3.69 7.70 -13.03
CA ASP A 257 2.84 8.49 -13.95
C ASP A 257 1.55 7.73 -14.33
N GLU A 258 1.30 6.57 -13.73
CA GLU A 258 0.09 5.78 -14.00
C GLU A 258 -1.16 6.49 -13.51
N GLU A 259 -2.20 6.52 -14.34
CA GLU A 259 -3.51 7.01 -13.92
C GLU A 259 -4.17 6.08 -12.90
N SER A 260 -5.00 6.65 -12.03
CA SER A 260 -5.78 5.85 -11.09
C SER A 260 -6.96 5.20 -11.80
N PHE A 261 -7.27 3.96 -11.42
CA PHE A 261 -8.43 3.24 -11.91
C PHE A 261 -9.52 3.18 -10.83
N THR A 262 -10.70 3.70 -11.15
CA THR A 262 -11.87 3.68 -10.25
C THR A 262 -13.00 2.89 -10.87
N SER A 263 -13.67 2.07 -10.08
CA SER A 263 -14.75 1.20 -10.56
C SER A 263 -15.74 0.86 -9.43
N PRO A 264 -17.05 0.73 -9.71
CA PRO A 264 -18.00 0.24 -8.74
C PRO A 264 -17.72 -1.22 -8.37
N LEU A 265 -18.22 -1.64 -7.21
CA LEU A 265 -18.07 -3.02 -6.74
C LEU A 265 -18.67 -4.05 -7.70
N SER A 266 -19.81 -3.74 -8.32
CA SER A 266 -20.49 -4.60 -9.31
C SER A 266 -19.57 -4.99 -10.47
N ALA A 267 -18.60 -4.16 -10.83
CA ALA A 267 -17.65 -4.44 -11.90
C ALA A 267 -16.69 -5.61 -11.61
N THR A 268 -16.61 -6.10 -10.37
CA THR A 268 -15.83 -7.30 -10.04
C THR A 268 -16.36 -8.57 -10.74
N THR A 269 -17.62 -8.57 -11.19
CA THR A 269 -18.25 -9.67 -11.91
C THR A 269 -18.17 -9.54 -13.44
N GLU A 270 -17.59 -8.46 -13.93
CA GLU A 270 -17.44 -8.24 -15.36
C GLU A 270 -16.56 -9.31 -16.02
N GLN A 271 -16.86 -9.57 -17.31
CA GLN A 271 -16.06 -10.43 -18.18
C GLN A 271 -15.40 -9.56 -19.24
N ALA A 272 -14.14 -9.85 -19.55
CA ALA A 272 -13.43 -9.21 -20.65
C ALA A 272 -13.52 -10.11 -21.90
N ASP A 273 -13.48 -9.48 -23.06
CA ASP A 273 -13.41 -10.18 -24.35
C ASP A 273 -12.11 -10.99 -24.44
N ILE A 274 -12.13 -12.06 -25.21
CA ILE A 274 -11.00 -12.96 -25.40
C ILE A 274 -10.36 -12.68 -26.78
N ALA A 275 -9.04 -12.65 -26.81
CA ALA A 275 -8.28 -12.49 -28.04
C ALA A 275 -8.20 -13.81 -28.81
N ASP A 276 -8.16 -13.71 -30.14
CA ASP A 276 -7.82 -14.85 -31.00
C ASP A 276 -6.30 -15.14 -30.85
N PRO A 277 -5.88 -16.41 -30.68
CA PRO A 277 -4.48 -16.77 -30.60
C PRO A 277 -3.61 -16.27 -31.76
N VAL A 278 -4.15 -16.19 -32.97
CA VAL A 278 -3.42 -15.70 -34.17
C VAL A 278 -3.03 -14.24 -34.07
N GLU A 279 -3.70 -13.45 -33.25
CA GLU A 279 -3.40 -12.02 -33.05
C GLU A 279 -2.14 -11.80 -32.17
N ILE A 280 -1.64 -12.83 -31.49
CA ILE A 280 -0.47 -12.73 -30.63
C ILE A 280 0.78 -12.96 -31.47
N ALA A 281 1.05 -12.02 -32.36
CA ALA A 281 2.14 -12.03 -33.32
C ALA A 281 3.14 -10.90 -33.03
N GLU A 282 4.23 -10.87 -33.77
CA GLU A 282 5.24 -9.80 -33.70
C GLU A 282 4.57 -8.41 -33.85
N GLY A 283 4.93 -7.48 -32.98
CA GLY A 283 4.37 -6.13 -32.92
C GLY A 283 3.08 -6.00 -32.08
N ALA A 284 2.44 -7.08 -31.68
CA ALA A 284 1.30 -7.03 -30.77
C ALA A 284 1.72 -6.46 -29.38
N ILE A 285 0.79 -5.79 -28.70
CA ILE A 285 1.08 -5.20 -27.39
C ILE A 285 0.39 -6.01 -26.29
N ILE A 286 1.18 -6.53 -25.37
CA ILE A 286 0.70 -7.21 -24.15
C ILE A 286 0.68 -6.24 -22.98
N PHE A 287 -0.43 -6.25 -22.26
CA PHE A 287 -0.65 -5.47 -21.04
C PHE A 287 -0.75 -6.40 -19.84
N GLU A 288 -0.08 -6.03 -18.76
CA GLU A 288 -0.21 -6.68 -17.47
C GLU A 288 -0.63 -5.62 -16.42
N PRO A 289 -1.87 -5.69 -15.90
CA PRO A 289 -2.37 -4.71 -14.94
C PRO A 289 -1.46 -4.60 -13.72
N ASN A 290 -1.39 -3.42 -13.13
CA ASN A 290 -0.57 -3.18 -11.96
C ASN A 290 -1.08 -3.92 -10.71
N ALA A 291 -0.28 -3.90 -9.64
CA ALA A 291 -0.55 -4.66 -8.42
C ALA A 291 -1.87 -4.24 -7.75
N SER A 292 -2.28 -2.97 -7.83
CA SER A 292 -3.52 -2.50 -7.20
C SER A 292 -4.76 -3.06 -7.90
N ILE A 293 -4.81 -3.06 -9.22
CA ILE A 293 -5.91 -3.64 -10.02
C ILE A 293 -5.99 -5.15 -9.80
N MET A 294 -4.82 -5.82 -9.83
CA MET A 294 -4.73 -7.26 -9.59
C MET A 294 -5.24 -7.64 -8.20
N LYS A 295 -4.85 -6.89 -7.17
CA LYS A 295 -5.28 -7.11 -5.79
C LYS A 295 -6.77 -6.84 -5.59
N ALA A 296 -7.33 -5.85 -6.29
CA ALA A 296 -8.76 -5.53 -6.26
C ALA A 296 -9.64 -6.59 -6.95
N GLY A 297 -9.07 -7.45 -7.80
CA GLY A 297 -9.84 -8.38 -8.63
C GLY A 297 -10.56 -7.72 -9.80
N LEU A 298 -10.11 -6.55 -10.23
CA LEU A 298 -10.78 -5.71 -11.24
C LEU A 298 -10.12 -5.75 -12.63
N GLN A 299 -9.30 -6.76 -12.91
CA GLN A 299 -8.58 -6.86 -14.17
C GLN A 299 -9.48 -6.97 -15.39
N ASN A 300 -10.68 -7.55 -15.28
CA ASN A 300 -11.64 -7.62 -16.39
C ASN A 300 -12.31 -6.25 -16.63
N ALA A 301 -12.70 -5.54 -15.56
CA ALA A 301 -13.24 -4.18 -15.67
C ALA A 301 -12.20 -3.20 -16.25
N PHE A 302 -10.93 -3.34 -15.81
CA PHE A 302 -9.82 -2.61 -16.41
C PHE A 302 -9.67 -2.88 -17.90
N ALA A 303 -9.76 -4.13 -18.32
CA ALA A 303 -9.67 -4.50 -19.74
C ALA A 303 -10.79 -3.86 -20.57
N LYS A 304 -12.03 -3.88 -20.08
CA LYS A 304 -13.16 -3.19 -20.73
C LYS A 304 -12.93 -1.68 -20.82
N TRP A 305 -12.48 -1.06 -19.73
CA TRP A 305 -12.21 0.38 -19.72
C TRP A 305 -11.21 0.81 -20.80
N LYS A 306 -10.19 -0.02 -21.06
CA LYS A 306 -9.14 0.25 -22.06
C LYS A 306 -9.34 -0.47 -23.39
N ASN A 307 -10.47 -1.16 -23.56
CA ASN A 307 -10.79 -1.96 -24.75
C ASN A 307 -9.69 -3.00 -25.07
N LEU A 308 -9.25 -3.71 -24.03
CA LEU A 308 -8.26 -4.78 -24.11
C LEU A 308 -8.95 -6.14 -24.07
N ARG A 309 -8.31 -7.16 -24.65
CA ARG A 309 -8.83 -8.53 -24.69
C ARG A 309 -7.89 -9.48 -23.95
N LYS A 310 -8.43 -10.45 -23.20
CA LYS A 310 -7.63 -11.45 -22.48
C LYS A 310 -7.00 -12.45 -23.43
N LEU A 311 -5.79 -12.91 -23.12
CA LEU A 311 -5.17 -14.01 -23.86
C LEU A 311 -5.86 -15.36 -23.57
N HIS A 312 -6.46 -15.52 -22.39
CA HIS A 312 -7.23 -16.70 -21.97
C HIS A 312 -8.17 -16.31 -20.82
N PRO A 313 -9.35 -16.93 -20.67
CA PRO A 313 -10.30 -16.62 -19.57
C PRO A 313 -9.65 -16.60 -18.18
N MET A 314 -8.69 -17.49 -17.92
CA MET A 314 -7.97 -17.62 -16.65
C MET A 314 -6.63 -16.84 -16.60
N SER A 315 -6.21 -16.17 -17.67
CA SER A 315 -5.00 -15.37 -17.70
C SER A 315 -5.28 -13.92 -17.30
N ASN A 316 -4.30 -13.26 -16.71
CA ASN A 316 -4.33 -11.81 -16.42
C ASN A 316 -3.36 -11.04 -17.34
N LEU A 317 -3.10 -11.58 -18.53
CA LEU A 317 -2.44 -10.89 -19.63
C LEU A 317 -3.49 -10.48 -20.66
N PHE A 318 -3.32 -9.28 -21.18
CA PHE A 318 -4.27 -8.68 -22.12
C PHE A 318 -3.56 -8.24 -23.39
N LEU A 319 -4.28 -8.32 -24.50
CA LEU A 319 -3.86 -7.87 -25.83
C LEU A 319 -4.50 -6.51 -26.14
N GLY A 320 -3.71 -5.59 -26.68
CA GLY A 320 -4.16 -4.34 -27.25
C GLY A 320 -3.47 -4.03 -28.55
N ASN A 321 -3.99 -3.05 -29.29
CA ASN A 321 -3.54 -2.74 -30.65
C ASN A 321 -2.39 -1.73 -30.69
N LYS A 322 -2.18 -0.96 -29.63
CA LYS A 322 -1.16 0.09 -29.53
C LYS A 322 -0.81 0.37 -28.07
N PRO A 323 0.37 0.94 -27.80
CA PRO A 323 0.71 1.44 -26.48
C PRO A 323 -0.28 2.52 -26.02
N ILE A 324 -0.48 2.62 -24.69
CA ILE A 324 -1.38 3.59 -24.06
C ILE A 324 -0.57 4.35 -23.00
N GLU A 325 -0.53 5.66 -23.10
CA GLU A 325 0.17 6.51 -22.11
C GLU A 325 -0.51 6.45 -20.74
N ASN A 326 0.28 6.50 -19.68
CA ASN A 326 -0.13 6.55 -18.28
C ASN A 326 -1.09 5.43 -17.84
N ILE A 327 -1.24 4.35 -18.64
CA ILE A 327 -2.09 3.22 -18.28
C ILE A 327 -1.59 2.54 -17.01
N PRO A 328 -2.48 2.15 -16.06
CA PRO A 328 -2.06 1.45 -14.85
C PRO A 328 -1.74 -0.05 -15.14
N ALA A 329 -0.78 -0.28 -16.02
CA ALA A 329 -0.32 -1.58 -16.46
C ALA A 329 1.10 -1.52 -17.04
N ARG A 330 1.85 -2.57 -16.89
CA ARG A 330 3.08 -2.76 -17.66
C ARG A 330 2.73 -3.10 -19.11
N GLN A 331 3.49 -2.57 -20.06
CA GLN A 331 3.27 -2.76 -21.49
C GLN A 331 4.50 -3.40 -22.12
N PHE A 332 4.26 -4.29 -23.08
CA PHE A 332 5.31 -5.07 -23.72
C PHE A 332 4.97 -5.28 -25.21
N VAL A 333 5.94 -5.00 -26.08
CA VAL A 333 5.85 -5.37 -27.50
C VAL A 333 6.26 -6.83 -27.66
N VAL A 334 5.44 -7.61 -28.35
CA VAL A 334 5.77 -8.98 -28.74
C VAL A 334 6.82 -8.95 -29.83
N GLU A 335 7.95 -9.62 -29.61
CA GLU A 335 8.99 -9.82 -30.62
C GLU A 335 8.86 -11.17 -31.32
N GLN A 336 8.52 -12.22 -30.55
CA GLN A 336 8.40 -13.58 -31.08
C GLN A 336 7.54 -14.46 -30.16
N THR A 337 6.89 -15.46 -30.70
CA THR A 337 6.18 -16.51 -29.96
C THR A 337 6.74 -17.88 -30.29
N SER A 338 6.64 -18.83 -29.36
CA SER A 338 7.00 -20.23 -29.58
C SER A 338 6.08 -21.15 -28.79
N ASP A 339 5.72 -22.27 -29.35
CA ASP A 339 5.20 -23.40 -28.59
C ASP A 339 6.32 -24.11 -27.81
N PHE A 340 5.95 -25.15 -27.06
CA PHE A 340 6.90 -25.93 -26.28
C PHE A 340 7.43 -27.19 -26.99
N GLN A 341 7.27 -27.28 -28.33
CA GLN A 341 7.88 -28.33 -29.14
C GLN A 341 9.42 -28.12 -29.16
N LYS A 342 10.15 -29.22 -29.02
CA LYS A 342 11.59 -29.18 -28.79
C LYS A 342 12.38 -28.39 -29.88
N ALA A 343 11.98 -28.52 -31.14
CA ALA A 343 12.64 -27.84 -32.26
C ALA A 343 12.39 -26.32 -32.22
N ASN A 344 11.12 -25.91 -32.04
CA ASN A 344 10.71 -24.51 -32.00
C ASN A 344 11.31 -23.79 -30.79
N LEU A 345 11.21 -24.41 -29.63
CA LEU A 345 11.77 -23.86 -28.39
C LEU A 345 13.32 -23.72 -28.46
N LYS A 346 14.00 -24.65 -29.12
CA LYS A 346 15.47 -24.56 -29.29
C LYS A 346 15.85 -23.37 -30.17
N SER A 347 15.16 -23.13 -31.27
CA SER A 347 15.35 -21.98 -32.16
C SER A 347 15.05 -20.67 -31.43
N PHE A 348 13.90 -20.60 -30.74
CA PHE A 348 13.46 -19.44 -29.97
C PHE A 348 14.44 -19.02 -28.88
N MET A 349 15.07 -19.99 -28.20
CA MET A 349 16.00 -19.75 -27.08
C MET A 349 17.46 -19.58 -27.52
N GLN A 350 17.77 -19.58 -28.81
CA GLN A 350 19.15 -19.65 -29.31
C GLN A 350 20.05 -18.51 -28.79
N ASP A 351 19.53 -17.30 -28.72
CA ASP A 351 20.21 -16.08 -28.29
C ASP A 351 19.86 -15.63 -26.85
N ILE A 352 18.96 -16.31 -26.16
CA ILE A 352 18.49 -15.92 -24.84
C ILE A 352 19.26 -16.67 -23.75
N ARG A 353 20.06 -15.94 -22.95
CA ARG A 353 20.80 -16.50 -21.78
C ARG A 353 20.30 -15.90 -20.46
N GLN A 354 19.64 -14.74 -20.55
CA GLN A 354 19.12 -14.01 -19.41
C GLN A 354 17.80 -13.37 -19.81
N ALA A 355 16.77 -13.47 -18.95
CA ALA A 355 15.45 -12.86 -19.19
C ALA A 355 14.66 -12.73 -17.89
N ASN A 356 13.72 -11.80 -17.89
CA ASN A 356 12.70 -11.63 -16.84
C ASN A 356 11.53 -12.56 -17.16
N LEU A 357 11.48 -13.74 -16.53
CA LEU A 357 10.44 -14.73 -16.79
C LEU A 357 9.22 -14.52 -15.88
N THR A 358 8.04 -14.40 -16.49
CA THR A 358 6.75 -14.33 -15.80
C THR A 358 5.85 -15.48 -16.27
N ILE A 359 5.16 -16.12 -15.34
CA ILE A 359 4.20 -17.19 -15.62
C ILE A 359 2.78 -16.68 -15.31
N ARG A 360 1.85 -16.86 -16.26
CA ARG A 360 0.42 -16.56 -16.09
C ARG A 360 -0.43 -17.67 -16.73
N ASN A 361 -1.23 -18.35 -15.91
CA ASN A 361 -2.06 -19.48 -16.38
C ASN A 361 -1.24 -20.53 -17.15
N PHE A 362 -0.21 -21.08 -16.53
CA PHE A 362 0.70 -22.05 -17.15
C PHE A 362 1.09 -23.15 -16.15
N PRO A 363 1.14 -24.44 -16.56
CA PRO A 363 1.30 -25.60 -15.65
C PRO A 363 2.78 -25.84 -15.28
N SER A 364 3.47 -24.83 -14.75
CA SER A 364 4.86 -24.95 -14.25
C SER A 364 5.14 -23.84 -13.22
N THR A 365 6.21 -24.01 -12.45
CA THR A 365 6.73 -22.92 -11.61
C THR A 365 7.76 -22.10 -12.38
N VAL A 366 8.01 -20.86 -11.92
CA VAL A 366 9.05 -19.99 -12.51
C VAL A 366 10.42 -20.66 -12.44
N ASP A 367 10.76 -21.27 -11.31
CA ASP A 367 12.06 -21.89 -11.07
C ASP A 367 12.28 -23.14 -11.94
N ASP A 368 11.26 -23.98 -12.11
CA ASP A 368 11.35 -25.16 -12.97
C ASP A 368 11.49 -24.77 -14.43
N LEU A 369 10.73 -23.75 -14.86
CA LEU A 369 10.81 -23.28 -16.24
C LEU A 369 12.15 -22.60 -16.52
N LYS A 370 12.73 -21.80 -15.61
CA LYS A 370 14.07 -21.25 -15.73
C LYS A 370 15.14 -22.33 -15.88
N LYS A 371 15.07 -23.39 -15.06
CA LYS A 371 15.98 -24.54 -15.17
C LYS A 371 15.86 -25.23 -16.53
N ARG A 372 14.61 -25.47 -17.00
CA ARG A 372 14.33 -26.11 -18.31
C ARG A 372 14.85 -25.25 -19.47
N LEU A 373 14.66 -23.92 -19.42
CA LEU A 373 15.09 -22.97 -20.45
C LEU A 373 16.58 -22.60 -20.32
N LYS A 374 17.24 -22.94 -19.21
CA LYS A 374 18.64 -22.62 -18.90
C LYS A 374 18.96 -21.12 -18.94
N ILE A 375 18.06 -20.30 -18.39
CA ILE A 375 18.20 -18.84 -18.31
C ILE A 375 18.45 -18.36 -16.88
N LYS A 376 19.13 -17.20 -16.78
CA LYS A 376 19.29 -16.43 -15.55
C LYS A 376 18.27 -15.29 -15.49
N ASP A 377 18.02 -14.76 -14.30
CA ASP A 377 17.16 -13.57 -14.12
C ASP A 377 17.86 -12.31 -14.63
N GLY A 378 17.02 -11.37 -15.14
CA GLY A 378 17.44 -10.02 -15.52
C GLY A 378 17.60 -9.81 -17.02
N GLY A 379 18.28 -8.71 -17.39
CA GLY A 379 18.39 -8.27 -18.78
C GLY A 379 17.13 -7.57 -19.29
N ASP A 380 17.13 -7.25 -20.60
CA ASP A 380 16.08 -6.46 -21.24
C ASP A 380 14.97 -7.30 -21.89
N ILE A 381 15.17 -8.62 -21.95
CA ILE A 381 14.19 -9.55 -22.51
C ILE A 381 13.17 -9.93 -21.44
N TYR A 382 11.89 -9.86 -21.79
CA TYR A 382 10.79 -10.36 -20.98
C TYR A 382 10.19 -11.59 -21.64
N LEU A 383 10.00 -12.66 -20.86
CA LEU A 383 9.40 -13.90 -21.31
C LEU A 383 8.10 -14.14 -20.53
N PHE A 384 6.99 -14.31 -21.24
CA PHE A 384 5.72 -14.73 -20.65
C PHE A 384 5.42 -16.16 -21.06
N ALA A 385 5.33 -17.07 -20.07
CA ALA A 385 4.78 -18.41 -20.28
C ALA A 385 3.29 -18.37 -19.91
N THR A 386 2.42 -18.66 -20.90
CA THR A 386 0.98 -18.58 -20.70
C THR A 386 0.27 -19.64 -21.54
N THR A 387 -1.05 -19.81 -21.29
CA THR A 387 -1.95 -20.58 -22.12
C THR A 387 -2.84 -19.62 -22.88
N LEU A 388 -3.06 -19.86 -24.15
CA LEU A 388 -3.94 -19.06 -25.02
C LEU A 388 -5.36 -19.58 -24.99
N SER A 389 -6.29 -18.88 -25.63
CA SER A 389 -7.73 -19.19 -25.61
C SER A 389 -8.11 -20.54 -26.26
N ASP A 390 -7.24 -21.12 -27.05
CA ASP A 390 -7.36 -22.47 -27.66
C ASP A 390 -6.65 -23.55 -26.84
N ASP A 391 -6.28 -23.26 -25.58
CA ASP A 391 -5.53 -24.12 -24.67
C ASP A 391 -4.07 -24.39 -25.11
N THR A 392 -3.56 -23.71 -26.13
CA THR A 392 -2.17 -23.84 -26.57
C THR A 392 -1.23 -23.18 -25.53
N HIS A 393 -0.22 -23.91 -25.10
CA HIS A 393 0.85 -23.39 -24.26
C HIS A 393 1.91 -22.67 -25.08
N VAL A 394 2.19 -21.41 -24.76
CA VAL A 394 3.14 -20.58 -25.49
C VAL A 394 4.15 -19.89 -24.57
N LEU A 395 5.32 -19.65 -25.14
CA LEU A 395 6.32 -18.75 -24.59
C LEU A 395 6.39 -17.51 -25.50
N ILE A 396 6.18 -16.33 -24.93
CA ILE A 396 6.13 -15.07 -25.67
C ILE A 396 7.35 -14.25 -25.24
N ARG A 397 8.19 -13.90 -26.22
CA ARG A 397 9.31 -12.98 -26.05
C ARG A 397 8.81 -11.57 -26.29
N CYS A 398 9.14 -10.69 -25.36
CA CYS A 398 8.72 -9.31 -25.38
C CYS A 398 9.83 -8.36 -25.00
N LYS A 399 9.70 -7.12 -25.46
CA LYS A 399 10.45 -5.96 -24.99
C LYS A 399 9.50 -5.05 -24.21
N LYS A 400 9.93 -4.55 -23.04
CA LYS A 400 9.15 -3.59 -22.26
C LYS A 400 9.19 -2.22 -22.95
N ILE A 401 8.01 -1.55 -23.00
CA ILE A 401 7.84 -0.19 -23.51
C ILE A 401 7.95 0.80 -22.35
#